data_2873342dde37eb332f326847c6680c3c
#
_entry.id   2873342dde37eb332f326847c6680c3c
#
_cell.length_a   1.000
_cell.length_b   1.000
_cell.length_c   1.000
_cell.angle_alpha   90.00
_cell.angle_beta   90.00
_cell.angle_gamma   90.00
#
_symmetry.space_group_name_H-M   'P 1'
#
loop_
_entity.id
_entity.type
_entity.pdbx_description
1 polymer ?
#
loop_
_entity_poly.entity_id
_entity_poly.type
_entity_poly.pdbx_seq_one_letter_code
_entity_poly.pdbx_strand_id
1 'polypeptide(L)'
;FYENFIDALNNVFARDKNNMKKSAIYLGKMGIGWIIGILSSILLLSALFEKNIYFMSSLFFGLSLGAIPFILRSQWENIKGKYINIGYTVFGFVLVAGLSILRNSISSGITMDFATLSVFQTAYIFIVGMLAITAMVLPGISGSTLLLIFGVYLPTIKAVHSLMTFDLSVLMGVVALGLGVVFGMVSSVKLIRIAFKKYTSECIYAIVGLVAGSLVAIAYGPTTLQDPQPLLGISNFN
;
A
#
# COMPACT_ATOMS: atom_id res chain seq x y z
N PHE A 1 -11.92 17.20 -11.40
CA PHE A 1 -10.58 17.27 -10.76
C PHE A 1 -9.57 16.37 -11.49
N TYR A 2 -9.90 15.10 -11.70
CA TYR A 2 -9.05 14.12 -12.35
C TYR A 2 -8.69 14.51 -13.81
N GLU A 3 -9.66 14.94 -14.58
CA GLU A 3 -9.45 15.41 -15.96
C GLU A 3 -8.46 16.59 -16.01
N ASN A 4 -8.68 17.62 -15.16
CA ASN A 4 -7.79 18.77 -15.10
C ASN A 4 -6.35 18.39 -14.70
N PHE A 5 -6.19 17.37 -13.84
CA PHE A 5 -4.88 16.87 -13.44
C PHE A 5 -4.17 16.16 -14.61
N ILE A 6 -4.87 15.29 -15.32
CA ILE A 6 -4.33 14.59 -16.50
C ILE A 6 -3.99 15.57 -17.61
N ASP A 7 -4.85 16.56 -17.86
CA ASP A 7 -4.61 17.62 -18.84
C ASP A 7 -3.38 18.47 -18.47
N ALA A 8 -3.23 18.80 -17.19
CA ALA A 8 -2.08 19.53 -16.70
C ALA A 8 -0.77 18.72 -16.86
N LEU A 9 -0.80 17.41 -16.58
CA LEU A 9 0.35 16.52 -16.81
C LEU A 9 0.73 16.43 -18.29
N ASN A 10 -0.24 16.30 -19.18
CA ASN A 10 0.00 16.23 -20.61
C ASN A 10 0.54 17.58 -21.15
N ASN A 11 -0.03 18.69 -20.69
CA ASN A 11 0.32 20.04 -21.16
C ASN A 11 1.65 20.58 -20.61
N VAL A 12 2.17 20.02 -19.49
CA VAL A 12 3.52 20.35 -18.99
C VAL A 12 4.61 20.00 -20.01
N PHE A 13 4.39 18.92 -20.77
CA PHE A 13 5.32 18.50 -21.84
C PHE A 13 4.90 19.01 -23.22
N ALA A 14 3.87 19.84 -23.30
CA ALA A 14 3.41 20.42 -24.55
C ALA A 14 4.36 21.50 -25.05
N ARG A 15 4.43 21.66 -26.38
CA ARG A 15 5.30 22.63 -27.06
C ARG A 15 4.83 24.08 -26.92
N ASP A 16 3.60 24.29 -26.42
CA ASP A 16 3.02 25.64 -26.21
C ASP A 16 3.39 26.18 -24.82
N LYS A 17 4.26 27.21 -24.82
CA LYS A 17 4.77 27.85 -23.60
C LYS A 17 3.69 28.39 -22.65
N ASN A 18 2.56 28.89 -23.16
CA ASN A 18 1.51 29.45 -22.34
C ASN A 18 0.73 28.35 -21.58
N ASN A 19 0.42 27.26 -22.26
CA ASN A 19 -0.25 26.11 -21.66
C ASN A 19 0.69 25.38 -20.69
N MET A 20 1.96 25.25 -21.04
CA MET A 20 3.00 24.70 -20.15
C MET A 20 3.11 25.48 -18.83
N LYS A 21 3.17 26.83 -18.89
CA LYS A 21 3.29 27.67 -17.68
C LYS A 21 2.06 27.55 -16.78
N LYS A 22 0.85 27.56 -17.33
CA LYS A 22 -0.40 27.40 -16.57
C LYS A 22 -0.47 26.04 -15.91
N SER A 23 -0.12 24.98 -16.63
CA SER A 23 -0.11 23.61 -16.14
C SER A 23 0.96 23.40 -15.06
N ALA A 24 2.17 23.96 -15.23
CA ALA A 24 3.22 23.92 -14.22
C ALA A 24 2.80 24.63 -12.91
N ILE A 25 2.16 25.80 -13.02
CA ILE A 25 1.63 26.52 -11.84
C ILE A 25 0.53 25.70 -11.13
N TYR A 26 -0.37 25.07 -11.89
CA TYR A 26 -1.43 24.24 -11.34
C TYR A 26 -0.85 23.01 -10.61
N LEU A 27 0.08 22.28 -11.24
CA LEU A 27 0.75 21.15 -10.64
C LEU A 27 1.61 21.54 -9.43
N GLY A 28 2.28 22.73 -9.50
CA GLY A 28 3.05 23.27 -8.38
C GLY A 28 2.17 23.54 -7.15
N LYS A 29 1.02 24.22 -7.33
CA LYS A 29 0.05 24.46 -6.27
C LYS A 29 -0.47 23.16 -5.67
N MET A 30 -0.74 22.18 -6.52
CA MET A 30 -1.22 20.87 -6.10
C MET A 30 -0.13 20.09 -5.34
N GLY A 31 1.12 20.14 -5.81
CA GLY A 31 2.28 19.55 -5.12
C GLY A 31 2.52 20.14 -3.74
N ILE A 32 2.43 21.47 -3.60
CA ILE A 32 2.52 22.15 -2.30
C ILE A 32 1.38 21.69 -1.38
N GLY A 33 0.15 21.65 -1.88
CA GLY A 33 -1.00 21.14 -1.11
C GLY A 33 -0.80 19.70 -0.65
N TRP A 34 -0.24 18.84 -1.49
CA TRP A 34 0.09 17.46 -1.13
C TRP A 34 1.16 17.39 -0.03
N ILE A 35 2.24 18.17 -0.15
CA ILE A 35 3.30 18.18 0.85
C ILE A 35 2.74 18.65 2.20
N ILE A 36 2.00 19.76 2.23
CA ILE A 36 1.37 20.26 3.46
C ILE A 36 0.38 19.22 4.03
N GLY A 37 -0.46 18.62 3.18
CA GLY A 37 -1.42 17.61 3.58
C GLY A 37 -0.76 16.36 4.16
N ILE A 38 0.32 15.87 3.54
CA ILE A 38 1.09 14.71 4.03
C ILE A 38 1.75 15.05 5.36
N LEU A 39 2.45 16.18 5.46
CA LEU A 39 3.14 16.57 6.69
C LEU A 39 2.17 16.77 7.85
N SER A 40 1.07 17.49 7.63
CA SER A 40 0.05 17.70 8.66
C SER A 40 -0.63 16.38 9.07
N SER A 41 -0.90 15.48 8.12
CA SER A 41 -1.47 14.17 8.41
C SER A 41 -0.51 13.28 9.20
N ILE A 42 0.79 13.29 8.87
CA ILE A 42 1.81 12.53 9.61
C ILE A 42 1.86 13.03 11.05
N LEU A 43 1.97 14.34 11.27
CA LEU A 43 2.05 14.93 12.61
C LEU A 43 0.79 14.61 13.43
N LEU A 44 -0.39 14.80 12.85
CA LEU A 44 -1.66 14.54 13.52
C LEU A 44 -1.84 13.06 13.85
N LEU A 45 -1.62 12.18 12.86
CA LEU A 45 -1.80 10.74 13.03
C LEU A 45 -0.75 10.16 13.99
N SER A 46 0.51 10.58 13.90
CA SER A 46 1.55 10.12 14.84
C SER A 46 1.17 10.43 16.27
N ALA A 47 0.77 11.67 16.57
CA ALA A 47 0.35 12.08 17.90
C ALA A 47 -0.87 11.29 18.42
N LEU A 48 -1.85 11.01 17.53
CA LEU A 48 -3.03 10.22 17.88
C LEU A 48 -2.69 8.75 18.11
N PHE A 49 -1.82 8.17 17.27
CA PHE A 49 -1.39 6.78 17.40
C PHE A 49 -0.53 6.55 18.66
N GLU A 50 0.41 7.47 18.95
CA GLU A 50 1.23 7.38 20.16
C GLU A 50 0.38 7.41 21.43
N LYS A 51 -0.66 8.25 21.45
CA LYS A 51 -1.52 8.42 22.63
C LYS A 51 -2.59 7.34 22.78
N ASN A 52 -3.19 6.90 21.65
CA ASN A 52 -4.39 6.04 21.67
C ASN A 52 -4.35 5.02 20.54
N ILE A 53 -3.30 4.19 20.47
CA ILE A 53 -3.09 3.24 19.36
C ILE A 53 -4.25 2.26 19.17
N TYR A 54 -4.84 1.77 20.25
CA TYR A 54 -5.97 0.82 20.18
C TYR A 54 -7.26 1.50 19.73
N PHE A 55 -7.50 2.74 20.18
CA PHE A 55 -8.65 3.53 19.72
C PHE A 55 -8.55 3.77 18.20
N MET A 56 -7.37 4.19 17.73
CA MET A 56 -7.15 4.39 16.29
C MET A 56 -7.30 3.09 15.50
N SER A 57 -6.79 1.99 16.01
CA SER A 57 -6.94 0.68 15.37
C SER A 57 -8.41 0.24 15.31
N SER A 58 -9.19 0.49 16.36
CA SER A 58 -10.63 0.22 16.38
C SER A 58 -11.41 1.10 15.42
N LEU A 59 -11.01 2.38 15.27
CA LEU A 59 -11.57 3.29 14.28
C LEU A 59 -11.34 2.78 12.85
N PHE A 60 -10.12 2.36 12.52
CA PHE A 60 -9.81 1.78 11.20
C PHE A 60 -10.52 0.45 10.97
N PHE A 61 -10.66 -0.37 12.01
CA PHE A 61 -11.47 -1.59 11.94
C PHE A 61 -12.92 -1.27 11.57
N GLY A 62 -13.53 -0.31 12.26
CA GLY A 62 -14.91 0.12 11.99
C GLY A 62 -15.09 0.71 10.59
N LEU A 63 -14.16 1.56 10.13
CA LEU A 63 -14.17 2.12 8.78
C LEU A 63 -14.04 1.03 7.71
N SER A 64 -13.15 0.07 7.91
CA SER A 64 -12.96 -1.06 6.98
C SER A 64 -14.20 -1.97 6.95
N LEU A 65 -14.81 -2.23 8.10
CA LEU A 65 -16.05 -3.00 8.20
C LEU A 65 -17.19 -2.29 7.48
N GLY A 66 -17.33 -0.97 7.66
CA GLY A 66 -18.34 -0.15 6.99
C GLY A 66 -18.13 -0.01 5.48
N ALA A 67 -16.90 -0.15 5.00
CA ALA A 67 -16.58 -0.12 3.57
C ALA A 67 -17.19 -1.31 2.81
N ILE A 68 -17.31 -2.49 3.44
CA ILE A 68 -17.86 -3.69 2.79
C ILE A 68 -19.30 -3.48 2.29
N PRO A 69 -20.29 -3.12 3.13
CA PRO A 69 -21.64 -2.89 2.66
C PRO A 69 -21.73 -1.70 1.68
N PHE A 70 -20.88 -0.69 1.84
CA PHE A 70 -20.82 0.43 0.91
C PHE A 70 -20.36 -0.04 -0.49
N ILE A 71 -19.30 -0.84 -0.59
CA ILE A 71 -18.82 -1.41 -1.87
C ILE A 71 -19.90 -2.27 -2.50
N LEU A 72 -20.51 -3.18 -1.75
CA LEU A 72 -21.54 -4.07 -2.25
C LEU A 72 -22.75 -3.28 -2.77
N ARG A 73 -23.18 -2.23 -2.05
CA ARG A 73 -24.31 -1.40 -2.48
C ARG A 73 -23.97 -0.54 -3.71
N SER A 74 -22.78 0.06 -3.74
CA SER A 74 -22.37 0.93 -4.85
C SER A 74 -22.14 0.15 -6.15
N GLN A 75 -21.80 -1.14 -6.05
CA GLN A 75 -21.49 -2.01 -7.19
C GLN A 75 -22.57 -3.08 -7.43
N TRP A 76 -23.75 -2.91 -6.84
CA TRP A 76 -24.83 -3.90 -6.85
C TRP A 76 -25.17 -4.39 -8.27
N GLU A 77 -25.30 -3.47 -9.22
CA GLU A 77 -25.64 -3.82 -10.63
C GLU A 77 -24.58 -4.70 -11.31
N ASN A 78 -23.32 -4.60 -10.89
CA ASN A 78 -22.21 -5.38 -11.45
C ASN A 78 -22.10 -6.79 -10.85
N ILE A 79 -22.65 -7.00 -9.63
CA ILE A 79 -22.53 -8.26 -8.87
C ILE A 79 -23.83 -9.05 -8.80
N LYS A 80 -24.98 -8.39 -9.02
CA LYS A 80 -26.30 -9.01 -8.97
C LYS A 80 -26.39 -10.21 -9.91
N GLY A 81 -26.81 -11.35 -9.38
CA GLY A 81 -26.97 -12.60 -10.13
C GLY A 81 -25.67 -13.37 -10.43
N LYS A 82 -24.50 -12.86 -10.02
CA LYS A 82 -23.20 -13.50 -10.23
C LYS A 82 -22.61 -14.09 -8.96
N TYR A 83 -23.44 -14.72 -8.14
CA TYR A 83 -23.05 -15.23 -6.81
C TYR A 83 -22.00 -16.34 -6.85
N ILE A 84 -21.78 -16.99 -8.01
CA ILE A 84 -20.73 -17.98 -8.20
C ILE A 84 -19.33 -17.37 -7.98
N ASN A 85 -19.20 -16.04 -8.18
CA ASN A 85 -17.96 -15.31 -8.01
C ASN A 85 -17.57 -15.08 -6.53
N ILE A 86 -18.38 -15.55 -5.56
CA ILE A 86 -18.06 -15.51 -4.13
C ILE A 86 -16.75 -16.26 -3.81
N GLY A 87 -16.33 -17.18 -4.67
CA GLY A 87 -15.02 -17.84 -4.58
C GLY A 87 -13.84 -16.86 -4.60
N TYR A 88 -13.97 -15.76 -5.34
CA TYR A 88 -12.94 -14.70 -5.35
C TYR A 88 -12.91 -13.91 -4.04
N THR A 89 -14.04 -13.78 -3.34
CA THR A 89 -14.08 -13.20 -1.99
C THR A 89 -13.34 -14.09 -1.00
N VAL A 90 -13.59 -15.40 -1.05
CA VAL A 90 -12.87 -16.36 -0.20
C VAL A 90 -11.38 -16.34 -0.50
N PHE A 91 -11.00 -16.31 -1.78
CA PHE A 91 -9.60 -16.20 -2.19
C PHE A 91 -8.93 -14.93 -1.65
N GLY A 92 -9.55 -13.76 -1.84
CA GLY A 92 -9.04 -12.48 -1.33
C GLY A 92 -8.92 -12.47 0.20
N PHE A 93 -9.92 -13.00 0.90
CA PHE A 93 -9.89 -13.14 2.36
C PHE A 93 -8.73 -14.02 2.84
N VAL A 94 -8.62 -15.23 2.30
CA VAL A 94 -7.56 -16.19 2.68
C VAL A 94 -6.18 -15.63 2.36
N LEU A 95 -6.03 -14.93 1.24
CA LEU A 95 -4.77 -14.31 0.85
C LEU A 95 -4.31 -13.29 1.90
N VAL A 96 -5.16 -12.33 2.29
CA VAL A 96 -4.77 -11.27 3.25
C VAL A 96 -4.65 -11.81 4.66
N ALA A 97 -5.59 -12.63 5.11
CA ALA A 97 -5.54 -13.25 6.43
C ALA A 97 -4.31 -14.17 6.55
N GLY A 98 -4.02 -14.96 5.50
CA GLY A 98 -2.83 -15.81 5.42
C GLY A 98 -1.53 -15.02 5.47
N LEU A 99 -1.41 -13.92 4.71
CA LEU A 99 -0.25 -13.04 4.77
C LEU A 99 -0.06 -12.43 6.17
N SER A 100 -1.15 -12.09 6.85
CA SER A 100 -1.11 -11.53 8.20
C SER A 100 -0.61 -12.54 9.24
N ILE A 101 -1.03 -13.80 9.12
CA ILE A 101 -0.56 -14.89 9.99
C ILE A 101 0.91 -15.22 9.68
N LEU A 102 1.24 -15.33 8.39
CA LEU A 102 2.59 -15.64 7.93
C LEU A 102 3.62 -14.60 8.39
N ARG A 103 3.24 -13.32 8.40
CA ARG A 103 4.07 -12.24 8.92
C ARG A 103 4.53 -12.49 10.36
N ASN A 104 3.63 -12.95 11.22
CA ASN A 104 3.96 -13.22 12.63
C ASN A 104 4.92 -14.41 12.80
N SER A 105 4.92 -15.34 11.84
CA SER A 105 5.77 -16.53 11.85
C SER A 105 7.17 -16.28 11.24
N ILE A 106 7.32 -15.29 10.34
CA ILE A 106 8.59 -14.96 9.68
C ILE A 106 9.28 -13.83 10.46
N SER A 107 9.65 -14.12 11.69
CA SER A 107 10.41 -13.19 12.55
C SER A 107 11.92 -13.17 12.27
N SER A 108 12.42 -14.08 11.45
CA SER A 108 13.87 -14.29 11.20
C SER A 108 14.20 -13.93 9.75
N GLY A 109 14.35 -12.63 9.51
CA GLY A 109 14.62 -12.13 8.18
C GLY A 109 15.96 -12.61 7.61
N ILE A 110 15.97 -12.91 6.32
CA ILE A 110 17.18 -12.94 5.51
C ILE A 110 17.85 -11.58 5.70
N THR A 111 19.02 -11.54 6.33
CA THR A 111 19.80 -10.31 6.51
C THR A 111 20.48 -10.02 5.17
N MET A 112 19.87 -9.13 4.38
CA MET A 112 20.51 -8.58 3.19
C MET A 112 21.22 -7.29 3.55
N ASP A 113 22.44 -7.11 3.04
CA ASP A 113 23.14 -5.85 3.12
C ASP A 113 23.09 -5.16 1.75
N PHE A 114 22.52 -3.94 1.71
CA PHE A 114 22.39 -3.17 0.48
C PHE A 114 23.75 -2.63 -0.04
N ALA A 115 24.78 -2.67 0.80
CA ALA A 115 26.13 -2.28 0.39
C ALA A 115 26.89 -3.36 -0.40
N THR A 116 26.52 -4.64 -0.20
CA THR A 116 27.26 -5.79 -0.78
C THR A 116 26.35 -6.72 -1.58
N LEU A 117 25.57 -6.13 -2.51
CA LEU A 117 24.60 -6.89 -3.29
C LEU A 117 25.22 -7.61 -4.48
N SER A 118 24.92 -8.90 -4.62
CA SER A 118 25.13 -9.62 -5.87
C SER A 118 24.09 -9.23 -6.92
N VAL A 119 24.36 -9.51 -8.19
CA VAL A 119 23.40 -9.27 -9.30
C VAL A 119 22.07 -9.96 -9.03
N PHE A 120 22.09 -11.17 -8.50
CA PHE A 120 20.87 -11.92 -8.17
C PHE A 120 20.07 -11.25 -7.04
N GLN A 121 20.73 -10.76 -6.00
CA GLN A 121 20.09 -10.04 -4.90
C GLN A 121 19.50 -8.71 -5.37
N THR A 122 20.18 -8.00 -6.28
CA THR A 122 19.67 -6.76 -6.90
C THR A 122 18.39 -7.03 -7.69
N ALA A 123 18.37 -8.09 -8.50
CA ALA A 123 17.16 -8.52 -9.22
C ALA A 123 16.03 -8.93 -8.27
N TYR A 124 16.35 -9.62 -7.18
CA TYR A 124 15.40 -9.99 -6.14
C TYR A 124 14.75 -8.76 -5.50
N ILE A 125 15.56 -7.77 -5.08
CA ILE A 125 15.07 -6.51 -4.48
C ILE A 125 14.16 -5.77 -5.47
N PHE A 126 14.51 -5.72 -6.75
CA PHE A 126 13.67 -5.14 -7.80
C PHE A 126 12.30 -5.84 -7.89
N ILE A 127 12.28 -7.17 -7.94
CA ILE A 127 11.04 -7.97 -7.99
C ILE A 127 10.21 -7.76 -6.73
N VAL A 128 10.83 -7.77 -5.55
CA VAL A 128 10.14 -7.52 -4.28
C VAL A 128 9.54 -6.12 -4.24
N GLY A 129 10.25 -5.11 -4.75
CA GLY A 129 9.72 -3.75 -4.92
C GLY A 129 8.48 -3.71 -5.82
N MET A 130 8.51 -4.42 -6.96
CA MET A 130 7.34 -4.57 -7.83
C MET A 130 6.15 -5.21 -7.12
N LEU A 131 6.38 -6.30 -6.39
CA LEU A 131 5.32 -7.02 -5.68
C LEU A 131 4.74 -6.17 -4.55
N ALA A 132 5.59 -5.47 -3.80
CA ALA A 132 5.17 -4.62 -2.68
C ALA A 132 4.26 -3.48 -3.14
N ILE A 133 4.61 -2.77 -4.21
CA ILE A 133 3.77 -1.69 -4.73
C ILE A 133 2.49 -2.22 -5.39
N THR A 134 2.57 -3.36 -6.09
CA THR A 134 1.38 -4.00 -6.68
C THR A 134 0.37 -4.38 -5.60
N ALA A 135 0.84 -4.92 -4.49
CA ALA A 135 0.00 -5.22 -3.34
C ALA A 135 -0.58 -3.97 -2.70
N MET A 136 0.19 -2.89 -2.60
CA MET A 136 -0.27 -1.62 -2.03
C MET A 136 -1.38 -0.96 -2.86
N VAL A 137 -1.43 -1.20 -4.17
CA VAL A 137 -2.52 -0.72 -5.03
C VAL A 137 -3.82 -1.49 -4.76
N LEU A 138 -3.73 -2.73 -4.25
CA LEU A 138 -4.89 -3.52 -3.87
C LEU A 138 -5.33 -3.15 -2.44
N PRO A 139 -6.64 -2.93 -2.20
CA PRO A 139 -7.13 -2.60 -0.87
C PRO A 139 -6.92 -3.78 0.09
N GLY A 140 -6.51 -3.48 1.31
CA GLY A 140 -6.34 -4.48 2.37
C GLY A 140 -4.95 -5.10 2.50
N ILE A 141 -4.02 -4.87 1.56
CA ILE A 141 -2.64 -5.36 1.65
C ILE A 141 -1.67 -4.20 1.83
N SER A 142 -0.79 -4.30 2.82
CA SER A 142 0.28 -3.34 3.06
C SER A 142 1.56 -3.73 2.31
N GLY A 143 2.13 -2.82 1.54
CA GLY A 143 3.41 -3.03 0.86
C GLY A 143 4.56 -3.30 1.84
N SER A 144 4.55 -2.64 3.01
CA SER A 144 5.53 -2.89 4.07
C SER A 144 5.45 -4.33 4.63
N THR A 145 4.24 -4.88 4.71
CA THR A 145 4.06 -6.29 5.10
C THR A 145 4.75 -7.24 4.13
N LEU A 146 4.62 -6.99 2.82
CA LEU A 146 5.34 -7.81 1.84
C LEU A 146 6.85 -7.61 1.91
N LEU A 147 7.33 -6.37 2.01
CA LEU A 147 8.77 -6.13 2.21
C LEU A 147 9.31 -6.86 3.44
N LEU A 148 8.51 -6.95 4.51
CA LEU A 148 8.89 -7.65 5.75
C LEU A 148 8.91 -9.16 5.55
N ILE A 149 7.88 -9.73 4.90
CA ILE A 149 7.81 -11.18 4.58
C ILE A 149 9.00 -11.60 3.69
N PHE A 150 9.35 -10.76 2.71
CA PHE A 150 10.50 -11.02 1.83
C PHE A 150 11.85 -10.60 2.44
N GLY A 151 11.90 -10.18 3.70
CA GLY A 151 13.14 -9.84 4.40
C GLY A 151 13.85 -8.57 3.92
N VAL A 152 13.17 -7.73 3.11
CA VAL A 152 13.74 -6.52 2.51
C VAL A 152 13.41 -5.26 3.34
N TYR A 153 12.45 -5.31 4.25
CA TYR A 153 11.98 -4.13 5.00
C TYR A 153 13.07 -3.51 5.88
N LEU A 154 13.69 -4.29 6.77
CA LEU A 154 14.74 -3.78 7.66
C LEU A 154 15.99 -3.32 6.90
N PRO A 155 16.50 -4.08 5.89
CA PRO A 155 17.56 -3.60 5.01
C PRO A 155 17.22 -2.26 4.33
N THR A 156 15.97 -2.08 3.87
CA THR A 156 15.53 -0.82 3.27
C THR A 156 15.59 0.35 4.25
N ILE A 157 15.10 0.16 5.49
CA ILE A 157 15.15 1.22 6.52
C ILE A 157 16.61 1.59 6.84
N LYS A 158 17.49 0.59 7.00
CA LYS A 158 18.92 0.85 7.22
C LYS A 158 19.56 1.59 6.05
N ALA A 159 19.26 1.19 4.82
CA ALA A 159 19.79 1.83 3.62
C ALA A 159 19.32 3.28 3.47
N VAL A 160 18.06 3.58 3.78
CA VAL A 160 17.55 4.96 3.82
C VAL A 160 18.30 5.78 4.86
N HIS A 161 18.55 5.22 6.05
CA HIS A 161 19.33 5.90 7.08
C HIS A 161 20.79 6.15 6.64
N SER A 162 21.45 5.16 6.01
CA SER A 162 22.81 5.31 5.44
C SER A 162 22.87 6.42 4.39
N LEU A 163 21.85 6.53 3.52
CA LEU A 163 21.79 7.64 2.54
C LEU A 163 21.64 9.01 3.23
N MET A 164 20.95 9.11 4.36
CA MET A 164 20.86 10.36 5.14
C MET A 164 22.21 10.77 5.74
N THR A 165 23.12 9.81 5.95
CA THR A 165 24.50 10.06 6.39
C THR A 165 25.50 10.15 5.22
N PHE A 166 25.01 10.31 3.99
CA PHE A 166 25.79 10.39 2.74
C PHE A 166 26.61 9.13 2.42
N ASP A 167 26.25 7.99 3.00
CA ASP A 167 26.85 6.72 2.61
C ASP A 167 26.21 6.20 1.31
N LEU A 168 26.93 6.32 0.22
CA LEU A 168 26.47 5.93 -1.12
C LEU A 168 26.66 4.44 -1.41
N SER A 169 27.27 3.67 -0.54
CA SER A 169 27.49 2.23 -0.74
C SER A 169 26.17 1.46 -0.96
N VAL A 170 25.09 1.90 -0.35
CA VAL A 170 23.75 1.30 -0.43
C VAL A 170 22.93 1.76 -1.64
N LEU A 171 23.45 2.68 -2.45
CA LEU A 171 22.70 3.34 -3.53
C LEU A 171 22.16 2.34 -4.55
N MET A 172 22.92 1.29 -4.89
CA MET A 172 22.52 0.28 -5.87
C MET A 172 21.25 -0.46 -5.42
N GLY A 173 21.17 -0.83 -4.15
CA GLY A 173 20.00 -1.50 -3.58
C GLY A 173 18.76 -0.60 -3.53
N VAL A 174 18.95 0.66 -3.14
CA VAL A 174 17.85 1.64 -3.08
C VAL A 174 17.33 1.97 -4.47
N VAL A 175 18.21 2.13 -5.44
CA VAL A 175 17.82 2.37 -6.85
C VAL A 175 17.10 1.14 -7.42
N ALA A 176 17.58 -0.07 -7.16
CA ALA A 176 16.93 -1.30 -7.61
C ALA A 176 15.50 -1.42 -7.03
N LEU A 177 15.34 -1.16 -5.73
CA LEU A 177 14.03 -1.15 -5.08
C LEU A 177 13.11 -0.07 -5.68
N GLY A 178 13.63 1.16 -5.83
CA GLY A 178 12.89 2.28 -6.40
C GLY A 178 12.43 2.03 -7.84
N LEU A 179 13.30 1.49 -8.68
CA LEU A 179 12.95 1.10 -10.05
C LEU A 179 11.90 -0.02 -10.05
N GLY A 180 12.02 -1.00 -9.15
CA GLY A 180 11.01 -2.04 -8.96
C GLY A 180 9.64 -1.46 -8.59
N VAL A 181 9.61 -0.50 -7.66
CA VAL A 181 8.38 0.21 -7.26
C VAL A 181 7.78 0.97 -8.44
N VAL A 182 8.56 1.75 -9.19
CA VAL A 182 8.07 2.52 -10.35
C VAL A 182 7.53 1.59 -11.43
N PHE A 183 8.27 0.55 -11.78
CA PHE A 183 7.84 -0.42 -12.80
C PHE A 183 6.60 -1.20 -12.34
N GLY A 184 6.57 -1.62 -11.10
CA GLY A 184 5.42 -2.30 -10.49
C GLY A 184 4.17 -1.42 -10.47
N MET A 185 4.30 -0.13 -10.16
CA MET A 185 3.19 0.83 -10.18
C MET A 185 2.58 0.94 -11.59
N VAL A 186 3.41 1.18 -12.59
CA VAL A 186 2.94 1.31 -13.98
C VAL A 186 2.28 0.02 -14.47
N SER A 187 2.87 -1.12 -14.15
CA SER A 187 2.38 -2.43 -14.56
C SER A 187 1.08 -2.80 -13.86
N SER A 188 0.99 -2.60 -12.54
CA SER A 188 -0.20 -2.94 -11.76
C SER A 188 -1.40 -2.07 -12.13
N VAL A 189 -1.22 -0.77 -12.35
CA VAL A 189 -2.31 0.11 -12.80
C VAL A 189 -2.89 -0.36 -14.13
N LYS A 190 -2.04 -0.73 -15.10
CA LYS A 190 -2.48 -1.28 -16.38
C LYS A 190 -3.23 -2.61 -16.20
N LEU A 191 -2.66 -3.54 -15.42
CA LEU A 191 -3.26 -4.85 -15.14
C LEU A 191 -4.62 -4.72 -14.46
N ILE A 192 -4.71 -3.91 -13.41
CA ILE A 192 -5.95 -3.68 -12.66
C ILE A 192 -7.00 -3.06 -13.58
N ARG A 193 -6.63 -2.08 -14.42
CA ARG A 193 -7.55 -1.48 -15.39
C ARG A 193 -8.11 -2.51 -16.38
N ILE A 194 -7.26 -3.40 -16.91
CA ILE A 194 -7.66 -4.46 -17.82
C ILE A 194 -8.57 -5.47 -17.09
N ALA A 195 -8.21 -5.87 -15.88
CA ALA A 195 -8.98 -6.79 -15.05
C ALA A 195 -10.38 -6.22 -14.77
N PHE A 196 -10.48 -4.97 -14.32
CA PHE A 196 -11.77 -4.32 -14.09
C PHE A 196 -12.62 -4.19 -15.35
N LYS A 197 -12.00 -3.92 -16.51
CA LYS A 197 -12.74 -3.83 -17.78
C LYS A 197 -13.30 -5.17 -18.23
N LYS A 198 -12.58 -6.27 -17.98
CA LYS A 198 -12.93 -7.61 -18.47
C LYS A 198 -13.67 -8.46 -17.43
N TYR A 199 -13.30 -8.32 -16.14
CA TYR A 199 -13.75 -9.17 -15.03
C TYR A 199 -14.25 -8.30 -13.86
N THR A 200 -15.17 -7.36 -14.14
CA THR A 200 -15.67 -6.39 -13.16
C THR A 200 -16.22 -7.05 -11.90
N SER A 201 -17.07 -8.07 -12.08
CA SER A 201 -17.73 -8.77 -10.98
C SER A 201 -16.72 -9.50 -10.09
N GLU A 202 -15.81 -10.27 -10.71
CA GLU A 202 -14.76 -11.02 -10.04
C GLU A 202 -13.83 -10.10 -9.25
N CYS A 203 -13.45 -8.96 -9.84
CA CYS A 203 -12.64 -7.95 -9.17
C CYS A 203 -13.34 -7.36 -7.95
N ILE A 204 -14.65 -7.08 -8.04
CA ILE A 204 -15.41 -6.54 -6.91
C ILE A 204 -15.48 -7.56 -5.77
N TYR A 205 -15.80 -8.82 -6.09
CA TYR A 205 -15.81 -9.89 -5.10
C TYR A 205 -14.42 -10.10 -4.47
N ALA A 206 -13.35 -10.05 -5.26
CA ALA A 206 -11.98 -10.12 -4.75
C ALA A 206 -11.64 -8.96 -3.80
N ILE A 207 -12.00 -7.72 -4.15
CA ILE A 207 -11.79 -6.54 -3.31
C ILE A 207 -12.54 -6.67 -1.98
N VAL A 208 -13.80 -7.12 -2.00
CA VAL A 208 -14.56 -7.38 -0.76
C VAL A 208 -13.84 -8.40 0.10
N GLY A 209 -13.30 -9.46 -0.49
CA GLY A 209 -12.50 -10.46 0.21
C GLY A 209 -11.22 -9.90 0.82
N LEU A 210 -10.47 -9.09 0.05
CA LEU A 210 -9.25 -8.43 0.52
C LEU A 210 -9.53 -7.52 1.72
N VAL A 211 -10.60 -6.71 1.64
CA VAL A 211 -11.01 -5.82 2.74
C VAL A 211 -11.49 -6.63 3.95
N ALA A 212 -12.25 -7.70 3.74
CA ALA A 212 -12.66 -8.60 4.83
C ALA A 212 -11.46 -9.29 5.50
N GLY A 213 -10.46 -9.72 4.71
CA GLY A 213 -9.21 -10.29 5.21
C GLY A 213 -8.37 -9.29 6.01
N SER A 214 -8.38 -7.99 5.63
CA SER A 214 -7.68 -6.96 6.38
C SER A 214 -8.27 -6.70 7.77
N LEU A 215 -9.57 -6.97 7.98
CA LEU A 215 -10.18 -6.91 9.32
C LEU A 215 -9.52 -7.91 10.28
N VAL A 216 -9.17 -9.09 9.78
CA VAL A 216 -8.42 -10.08 10.58
C VAL A 216 -7.06 -9.52 10.98
N ALA A 217 -6.34 -8.89 10.02
CA ALA A 217 -5.03 -8.28 10.29
C ALA A 217 -5.12 -7.19 11.38
N ILE A 218 -6.14 -6.33 11.31
CA ILE A 218 -6.36 -5.26 12.29
C ILE A 218 -6.80 -5.84 13.64
N ALA A 219 -7.63 -6.89 13.65
CA ALA A 219 -8.12 -7.52 14.86
C ALA A 219 -7.02 -8.18 15.72
N TYR A 220 -5.94 -8.66 15.08
CA TYR A 220 -4.76 -9.16 15.80
C TYR A 220 -3.98 -8.07 16.55
N GLY A 221 -4.33 -6.81 16.37
CA GLY A 221 -3.76 -5.68 17.08
C GLY A 221 -2.70 -4.91 16.30
N PRO A 222 -2.26 -3.77 16.86
CA PRO A 222 -1.34 -2.85 16.21
C PRO A 222 0.03 -3.50 16.00
N THR A 223 0.42 -3.64 14.74
CA THR A 223 1.66 -4.33 14.34
C THR A 223 2.95 -3.55 14.64
N THR A 224 2.82 -2.34 15.17
CA THR A 224 3.95 -1.50 15.61
C THR A 224 4.40 -1.80 17.03
N LEU A 225 3.60 -2.52 17.81
CA LEU A 225 3.95 -2.94 19.16
C LEU A 225 4.74 -4.25 19.12
N GLN A 226 5.63 -4.45 20.12
CA GLN A 226 6.40 -5.69 20.27
C GLN A 226 5.49 -6.86 20.67
N ASP A 227 4.52 -6.60 21.56
CA ASP A 227 3.52 -7.55 22.02
C ASP A 227 2.10 -6.98 21.81
N PRO A 228 1.56 -7.00 20.60
CA PRO A 228 0.24 -6.47 20.33
C PRO A 228 -0.85 -7.35 20.95
N GLN A 229 -1.74 -6.76 21.74
CA GLN A 229 -2.93 -7.45 22.21
C GLN A 229 -4.03 -7.40 21.15
N PRO A 230 -4.80 -8.49 20.98
CA PRO A 230 -5.93 -8.51 20.05
C PRO A 230 -6.98 -7.48 20.44
N LEU A 231 -7.52 -6.73 19.48
CA LEU A 231 -8.57 -5.72 19.73
C LEU A 231 -9.79 -6.29 20.46
N LEU A 232 -10.15 -7.54 20.17
CA LEU A 232 -11.30 -8.23 20.81
C LEU A 232 -11.04 -8.68 22.25
N GLY A 233 -9.80 -8.61 22.75
CA GLY A 233 -9.40 -9.03 24.09
C GLY A 233 -9.12 -7.87 25.06
N ILE A 234 -9.23 -6.62 24.61
CA ILE A 234 -8.91 -5.46 25.44
C ILE A 234 -10.06 -5.14 26.37
N SER A 235 -9.86 -5.38 27.67
CA SER A 235 -10.84 -5.04 28.70
C SER A 235 -10.82 -3.55 29.11
N ASN A 236 -9.74 -2.81 28.82
CA ASN A 236 -9.58 -1.41 29.20
C ASN A 236 -9.08 -0.59 28.01
N PHE A 237 -9.95 0.25 27.48
CA PHE A 237 -9.57 1.37 26.61
C PHE A 237 -9.12 2.53 27.53
N ASN A 238 -7.84 2.57 27.87
CA ASN A 238 -7.21 3.74 28.49
C ASN A 238 -6.38 4.48 27.48
#